data_036afe247ccd5f7d3888d80c9697da34
#
_entry.id   036afe247ccd5f7d3888d80c9697da34
#
_cell.length_a   1.000
_cell.length_b   1.000
_cell.length_c   1.000
_cell.angle_alpha   90.00
_cell.angle_beta   90.00
_cell.angle_gamma   90.00
#
_symmetry.space_group_name_H-M   'P 1'
#
loop_
_entity.id
_entity.type
_entity.pdbx_description
1 polymer ?
#
loop_
_entity_poly.entity_id
_entity_poly.type
_entity_poly.pdbx_seq_one_letter_code
_entity_poly.pdbx_strand_id
1 'polypeptide(L)'
;MTLMEIMVSMAVLSMIGAMSWTALGQTFMARDALERQDAVHQQARVALERMSRELSLAYISGNISVPNSYRTVFVGKDEEPADSLWFAAISHHRIYRDSREADQTELTYWVEPDPNDRDSYVLLHREAPRIDHEPDKDGTILPLAYGVKRLDFKYLDGTDFEWEDEWDTTGVEHPNKLPRAVRIILVLEGPSASDPEETEEFTYATTVMLEFSGVVKRSALASGQSSGAAGGSALSQGRAGISPSGLGAQGLVGGTR
;
A
#
# COMPACT_ATOMS: atom_id res chain seq x y z
N MET A 1 14.26 -57.37 51.92
CA MET A 1 14.14 -57.07 50.48
C MET A 1 14.40 -58.33 49.70
N THR A 2 13.46 -58.74 48.92
CA THR A 2 13.60 -59.93 48.08
C THR A 2 14.09 -59.51 46.66
N LEU A 3 14.85 -60.39 46.02
CA LEU A 3 15.35 -60.15 44.64
C LEU A 3 14.20 -59.84 43.68
N MET A 4 13.04 -60.39 43.88
CA MET A 4 11.82 -60.17 43.12
C MET A 4 11.30 -58.72 43.27
N GLU A 5 11.39 -58.11 44.45
CA GLU A 5 10.97 -56.74 44.73
C GLU A 5 11.84 -55.73 43.99
N ILE A 6 13.14 -55.97 43.88
CA ILE A 6 14.09 -55.16 43.15
C ILE A 6 13.81 -55.26 41.66
N MET A 7 13.56 -56.44 41.10
CA MET A 7 13.23 -56.63 39.68
C MET A 7 11.93 -55.91 39.26
N VAL A 8 10.90 -56.00 40.11
CA VAL A 8 9.62 -55.32 39.84
C VAL A 8 9.81 -53.80 39.95
N SER A 9 10.55 -53.30 40.92
CA SER A 9 10.81 -51.86 41.06
C SER A 9 11.59 -51.31 39.85
N MET A 10 12.60 -52.02 39.34
CA MET A 10 13.35 -51.65 38.14
C MET A 10 12.47 -51.69 36.90
N ALA A 11 11.59 -52.67 36.77
CA ALA A 11 10.67 -52.74 35.64
C ALA A 11 9.68 -51.56 35.61
N VAL A 12 9.13 -51.19 36.77
CA VAL A 12 8.25 -50.04 36.90
C VAL A 12 8.98 -48.74 36.61
N LEU A 13 10.21 -48.57 37.15
CA LEU A 13 11.01 -47.38 36.91
C LEU A 13 11.40 -47.21 35.45
N SER A 14 11.77 -48.32 34.77
CA SER A 14 12.11 -48.27 33.36
C SER A 14 10.87 -47.94 32.48
N MET A 15 9.69 -48.43 32.85
CA MET A 15 8.43 -48.10 32.15
C MET A 15 8.08 -46.62 32.31
N ILE A 16 8.19 -46.06 33.51
CA ILE A 16 7.97 -44.62 33.74
C ILE A 16 9.00 -43.79 32.96
N GLY A 17 10.28 -44.19 32.97
CA GLY A 17 11.34 -43.53 32.19
C GLY A 17 11.07 -43.53 30.68
N ALA A 18 10.63 -44.66 30.14
CA ALA A 18 10.27 -44.76 28.72
C ALA A 18 9.06 -43.88 28.36
N MET A 19 8.02 -43.88 29.20
CA MET A 19 6.84 -43.00 28.99
C MET A 19 7.24 -41.53 29.07
N SER A 20 8.08 -41.14 30.01
CA SER A 20 8.57 -39.75 30.12
C SER A 20 9.39 -39.34 28.92
N TRP A 21 10.24 -40.22 28.41
CA TRP A 21 11.06 -39.96 27.20
C TRP A 21 10.19 -39.73 25.95
N THR A 22 9.18 -40.58 25.73
CA THR A 22 8.26 -40.43 24.61
C THR A 22 7.44 -39.14 24.72
N ALA A 23 6.98 -38.77 25.93
CA ALA A 23 6.22 -37.51 26.14
C ALA A 23 7.08 -36.27 25.85
N LEU A 24 8.36 -36.28 26.29
CA LEU A 24 9.28 -35.20 26.00
C LEU A 24 9.57 -35.08 24.49
N GLY A 25 9.80 -36.21 23.81
CA GLY A 25 10.04 -36.22 22.36
C GLY A 25 8.87 -35.60 21.57
N GLN A 26 7.64 -36.00 21.92
CA GLN A 26 6.44 -35.44 21.29
C GLN A 26 6.28 -33.92 21.54
N THR A 27 6.64 -33.47 22.75
CA THR A 27 6.60 -32.04 23.10
C THR A 27 7.57 -31.22 22.26
N PHE A 28 8.79 -31.70 22.02
CA PHE A 28 9.76 -31.01 21.18
C PHE A 28 9.30 -30.98 19.71
N MET A 29 8.79 -32.08 19.17
CA MET A 29 8.26 -32.11 17.80
C MET A 29 7.07 -31.15 17.60
N ALA A 30 6.15 -31.12 18.57
CA ALA A 30 5.02 -30.21 18.54
C ALA A 30 5.46 -28.73 18.59
N ARG A 31 6.46 -28.43 19.44
CA ARG A 31 7.03 -27.09 19.51
C ARG A 31 7.66 -26.65 18.18
N ASP A 32 8.47 -27.51 17.59
CA ASP A 32 9.15 -27.20 16.31
C ASP A 32 8.13 -27.00 15.15
N ALA A 33 7.02 -27.73 15.16
CA ALA A 33 5.94 -27.56 14.20
C ALA A 33 5.25 -26.19 14.38
N LEU A 34 4.93 -25.82 15.63
CA LEU A 34 4.34 -24.53 15.96
C LEU A 34 5.26 -23.36 15.60
N GLU A 35 6.56 -23.45 15.90
CA GLU A 35 7.53 -22.39 15.55
C GLU A 35 7.61 -22.17 14.03
N ARG A 36 7.53 -23.23 13.21
CA ARG A 36 7.51 -23.12 11.76
C ARG A 36 6.20 -22.49 11.26
N GLN A 37 5.07 -22.87 11.82
CA GLN A 37 3.77 -22.29 11.46
C GLN A 37 3.70 -20.80 11.86
N ASP A 38 4.18 -20.45 13.05
CA ASP A 38 4.26 -19.06 13.51
C ASP A 38 5.12 -18.19 12.57
N ALA A 39 6.21 -18.74 12.01
CA ALA A 39 7.05 -18.03 11.05
C ALA A 39 6.28 -17.65 9.79
N VAL A 40 5.43 -18.55 9.25
CA VAL A 40 4.58 -18.26 8.08
C VAL A 40 3.55 -17.17 8.40
N HIS A 41 2.88 -17.27 9.55
CA HIS A 41 1.92 -16.26 10.00
C HIS A 41 2.57 -14.89 10.20
N GLN A 42 3.76 -14.85 10.80
CA GLN A 42 4.51 -13.61 10.99
C GLN A 42 4.93 -12.99 9.65
N GLN A 43 5.40 -13.79 8.71
CA GLN A 43 5.78 -13.37 7.37
C GLN A 43 4.60 -12.74 6.62
N ALA A 44 3.44 -13.41 6.62
CA ALA A 44 2.21 -12.88 6.03
C ALA A 44 1.79 -11.54 6.66
N ARG A 45 1.84 -11.46 8.00
CA ARG A 45 1.47 -10.24 8.73
C ARG A 45 2.38 -9.08 8.36
N VAL A 46 3.70 -9.28 8.34
CA VAL A 46 4.66 -8.23 7.99
C VAL A 46 4.47 -7.76 6.55
N ALA A 47 4.27 -8.70 5.61
CA ALA A 47 4.02 -8.36 4.21
C ALA A 47 2.73 -7.54 4.05
N LEU A 48 1.62 -8.00 4.63
CA LEU A 48 0.33 -7.30 4.56
C LEU A 48 0.36 -5.94 5.27
N GLU A 49 1.03 -5.82 6.40
CA GLU A 49 1.16 -4.55 7.12
C GLU A 49 1.96 -3.53 6.30
N ARG A 50 3.04 -3.97 5.67
CA ARG A 50 3.83 -3.12 4.78
C ARG A 50 3.00 -2.66 3.58
N MET A 51 2.39 -3.60 2.83
CA MET A 51 1.51 -3.28 1.70
C MET A 51 0.39 -2.33 2.11
N SER A 52 -0.26 -2.58 3.24
CA SER A 52 -1.36 -1.75 3.75
C SER A 52 -0.92 -0.32 4.04
N ARG A 53 0.22 -0.15 4.68
CA ARG A 53 0.77 1.17 5.00
C ARG A 53 1.13 1.95 3.74
N GLU A 54 1.79 1.31 2.78
CA GLU A 54 2.22 1.95 1.54
C GLU A 54 1.03 2.28 0.64
N LEU A 55 0.06 1.37 0.51
CA LEU A 55 -1.17 1.60 -0.25
C LEU A 55 -2.04 2.70 0.34
N SER A 56 -2.12 2.83 1.66
CA SER A 56 -2.89 3.92 2.28
C SER A 56 -2.40 5.30 1.88
N LEU A 57 -1.11 5.41 1.56
CA LEU A 57 -0.42 6.65 1.13
C LEU A 57 -0.27 6.76 -0.39
N ALA A 58 -0.90 5.89 -1.17
CA ALA A 58 -0.90 5.96 -2.63
C ALA A 58 -1.55 7.26 -3.12
N TYR A 59 -0.95 7.92 -4.11
CA TYR A 59 -1.44 9.19 -4.61
C TYR A 59 -1.27 9.35 -6.11
N ILE A 60 -2.08 10.23 -6.72
CA ILE A 60 -1.96 10.64 -8.11
C ILE A 60 -1.75 12.15 -8.15
N SER A 61 -0.70 12.58 -8.86
CA SER A 61 -0.44 13.99 -9.10
C SER A 61 -1.39 14.53 -10.16
N GLY A 62 -2.25 15.50 -9.78
CA GLY A 62 -3.18 16.15 -10.71
C GLY A 62 -2.54 17.14 -11.70
N ASN A 63 -1.24 17.37 -11.66
CA ASN A 63 -0.54 18.37 -12.49
C ASN A 63 -0.12 17.79 -13.86
N ILE A 64 -1.09 17.64 -14.75
CA ILE A 64 -0.85 17.25 -16.15
C ILE A 64 -0.22 18.37 -16.99
N SER A 65 -0.16 19.60 -16.47
CA SER A 65 0.18 20.81 -17.23
C SER A 65 1.63 21.26 -17.15
N VAL A 66 2.47 20.60 -16.37
CA VAL A 66 3.89 20.98 -16.22
C VAL A 66 4.74 20.15 -17.18
N PRO A 67 5.36 20.77 -18.21
CA PRO A 67 6.32 20.07 -19.06
C PRO A 67 7.45 19.46 -18.21
N ASN A 68 7.81 18.21 -18.48
CA ASN A 68 8.82 17.41 -17.74
C ASN A 68 8.43 16.99 -16.31
N SER A 69 7.17 17.05 -15.93
CA SER A 69 6.69 16.43 -14.70
C SER A 69 6.34 14.97 -14.99
N TYR A 70 6.97 14.06 -14.28
CA TYR A 70 6.59 12.64 -14.33
C TYR A 70 5.21 12.48 -13.70
N ARG A 71 4.36 11.75 -14.39
CA ARG A 71 3.00 11.48 -13.95
C ARG A 71 3.02 10.27 -13.02
N THR A 72 2.47 10.43 -11.83
CA THR A 72 2.24 9.28 -10.97
C THR A 72 1.13 8.41 -11.53
N VAL A 73 1.29 7.11 -11.41
CA VAL A 73 0.33 6.12 -11.90
C VAL A 73 -0.09 5.19 -10.77
N PHE A 74 -1.20 4.51 -10.97
CA PHE A 74 -1.64 3.39 -10.16
C PHE A 74 -2.17 2.34 -11.14
N VAL A 75 -1.46 1.23 -11.26
CA VAL A 75 -1.76 0.16 -12.21
C VAL A 75 -1.70 -1.17 -11.48
N GLY A 76 -2.83 -1.85 -11.41
CA GLY A 76 -2.95 -3.21 -10.94
C GLY A 76 -3.44 -4.08 -12.06
N LYS A 77 -2.77 -5.20 -12.27
CA LYS A 77 -3.08 -6.19 -13.31
C LYS A 77 -3.46 -7.51 -12.69
N ASP A 78 -4.53 -8.09 -13.20
CA ASP A 78 -4.92 -9.48 -12.91
C ASP A 78 -4.07 -10.42 -13.78
N GLU A 79 -3.15 -11.13 -13.17
CA GLU A 79 -2.23 -12.05 -13.82
C GLU A 79 -2.22 -13.40 -13.08
N GLU A 80 -2.17 -14.52 -13.81
CA GLU A 80 -1.97 -15.83 -13.21
C GLU A 80 -0.47 -16.17 -13.14
N PRO A 81 0.05 -16.73 -12.04
CA PRO A 81 -0.64 -17.18 -10.83
C PRO A 81 -0.86 -16.10 -9.77
N ALA A 82 -0.42 -14.88 -10.00
CA ALA A 82 -0.51 -13.80 -9.02
C ALA A 82 -0.48 -12.44 -9.70
N ASP A 83 -1.25 -11.52 -9.15
CA ASP A 83 -1.38 -10.16 -9.61
C ASP A 83 -0.10 -9.35 -9.41
N SER A 84 0.02 -8.31 -10.23
CA SER A 84 1.05 -7.28 -10.07
C SER A 84 0.43 -5.92 -9.78
N LEU A 85 1.10 -5.12 -8.94
CA LEU A 85 0.64 -3.79 -8.57
C LEU A 85 1.79 -2.79 -8.58
N TRP A 86 1.63 -1.72 -9.35
CA TRP A 86 2.58 -0.63 -9.49
C TRP A 86 1.90 0.71 -9.19
N PHE A 87 2.47 1.48 -8.29
CA PHE A 87 1.89 2.76 -7.87
C PHE A 87 2.93 3.71 -7.26
N ALA A 88 2.57 4.98 -7.18
CA ALA A 88 3.34 5.99 -6.45
C ALA A 88 2.72 6.23 -5.06
N ALA A 89 3.57 6.37 -4.04
CA ALA A 89 3.16 6.66 -2.68
C ALA A 89 4.02 7.75 -2.01
N ILE A 90 3.48 8.37 -0.96
CA ILE A 90 4.22 9.29 -0.07
C ILE A 90 4.66 8.49 1.16
N SER A 91 5.51 7.49 0.94
CA SER A 91 5.92 6.53 1.98
C SER A 91 7.42 6.46 2.22
N HIS A 92 8.21 7.27 1.50
CA HIS A 92 9.66 7.21 1.62
C HIS A 92 10.13 7.78 2.97
N HIS A 93 10.89 6.98 3.71
CA HIS A 93 11.57 7.40 4.93
C HIS A 93 13.03 7.76 4.65
N ARG A 94 13.37 9.03 4.85
CA ARG A 94 14.77 9.48 4.75
C ARG A 94 15.62 8.82 5.82
N ILE A 95 16.62 8.08 5.39
CA ILE A 95 17.58 7.41 6.29
C ILE A 95 18.66 8.41 6.74
N TYR A 96 19.03 9.35 5.88
CA TYR A 96 20.09 10.33 6.16
C TYR A 96 19.50 11.73 6.38
N ARG A 97 19.96 12.40 7.41
CA ARG A 97 19.44 13.71 7.89
C ARG A 97 19.52 14.83 6.86
N ASP A 98 20.48 14.78 5.92
CA ASP A 98 20.75 15.81 4.92
C ASP A 98 20.55 15.30 3.47
N SER A 99 19.91 14.15 3.28
CA SER A 99 19.61 13.66 1.93
C SER A 99 18.55 14.52 1.26
N ARG A 100 18.77 14.84 -0.01
CA ARG A 100 17.80 15.55 -0.87
C ARG A 100 16.80 14.57 -1.51
N GLU A 101 16.37 13.58 -0.75
CA GLU A 101 15.38 12.61 -1.20
C GLU A 101 13.98 13.20 -1.05
N ALA A 102 13.13 12.97 -2.04
CA ALA A 102 11.74 13.32 -1.96
C ALA A 102 11.01 12.33 -1.02
N ASP A 103 9.89 12.75 -0.44
CA ASP A 103 9.04 11.86 0.36
C ASP A 103 8.22 10.91 -0.53
N GLN A 104 8.34 11.07 -1.84
CA GLN A 104 7.64 10.33 -2.88
C GLN A 104 8.50 9.17 -3.34
N THR A 105 7.87 8.03 -3.55
CA THR A 105 8.50 6.81 -4.02
C THR A 105 7.59 6.08 -5.00
N GLU A 106 8.19 5.33 -5.90
CA GLU A 106 7.51 4.41 -6.78
C GLU A 106 7.66 3.00 -6.22
N LEU A 107 6.56 2.30 -6.13
CA LEU A 107 6.47 0.98 -5.51
C LEU A 107 5.89 -0.03 -6.50
N THR A 108 6.46 -1.23 -6.48
CA THR A 108 5.95 -2.36 -7.27
C THR A 108 5.91 -3.61 -6.41
N TYR A 109 4.80 -4.33 -6.51
CA TYR A 109 4.59 -5.65 -5.92
C TYR A 109 4.33 -6.66 -7.03
N TRP A 110 5.02 -7.79 -7.00
CA TRP A 110 4.83 -8.91 -7.92
C TRP A 110 5.38 -10.18 -7.31
N VAL A 111 5.18 -11.31 -7.98
CA VAL A 111 5.79 -12.57 -7.57
C VAL A 111 6.74 -13.10 -8.65
N GLU A 112 7.77 -13.80 -8.20
CA GLU A 112 8.66 -14.58 -9.09
C GLU A 112 8.76 -16.03 -8.59
N PRO A 113 9.05 -17.00 -9.47
CA PRO A 113 9.27 -18.37 -9.05
C PRO A 113 10.39 -18.46 -7.98
N ASP A 114 10.18 -19.24 -6.94
CA ASP A 114 11.21 -19.47 -5.93
C ASP A 114 12.34 -20.31 -6.54
N PRO A 115 13.59 -19.83 -6.50
CA PRO A 115 14.72 -20.59 -7.02
C PRO A 115 14.98 -21.91 -6.27
N ASN A 116 14.47 -22.05 -5.04
CA ASN A 116 14.65 -23.23 -4.19
C ASN A 116 13.47 -24.20 -4.23
N ASP A 117 12.27 -23.73 -4.63
CA ASP A 117 11.06 -24.51 -4.69
C ASP A 117 10.27 -24.19 -5.98
N ARG A 118 10.13 -25.20 -6.85
CA ARG A 118 9.52 -25.03 -8.18
C ARG A 118 8.01 -24.81 -8.15
N ASP A 119 7.37 -25.19 -7.05
CA ASP A 119 5.92 -25.15 -6.90
C ASP A 119 5.45 -23.94 -6.10
N SER A 120 6.36 -23.05 -5.71
CA SER A 120 6.07 -21.84 -4.95
C SER A 120 6.71 -20.59 -5.57
N TYR A 121 6.23 -19.44 -5.10
CA TYR A 121 6.68 -18.13 -5.56
C TYR A 121 7.20 -17.30 -4.38
N VAL A 122 7.97 -16.29 -4.69
CA VAL A 122 8.44 -15.27 -3.74
C VAL A 122 7.73 -13.96 -4.04
N LEU A 123 7.07 -13.38 -3.05
CA LEU A 123 6.53 -12.03 -3.14
C LEU A 123 7.68 -11.03 -3.05
N LEU A 124 7.84 -10.25 -4.09
CA LEU A 124 8.85 -9.22 -4.21
C LEU A 124 8.24 -7.83 -4.07
N HIS A 125 9.01 -6.95 -3.51
CA HIS A 125 8.72 -5.54 -3.34
C HIS A 125 9.88 -4.71 -3.88
N ARG A 126 9.60 -3.80 -4.79
CA ARG A 126 10.55 -2.82 -5.30
C ARG A 126 10.19 -1.44 -4.79
N GLU A 127 11.17 -0.72 -4.29
CA GLU A 127 11.07 0.68 -3.91
C GLU A 127 12.08 1.50 -4.70
N ALA A 128 11.59 2.44 -5.53
CA ALA A 128 12.41 3.37 -6.28
C ALA A 128 12.18 4.80 -5.77
N PRO A 129 13.25 5.55 -5.41
CA PRO A 129 13.14 6.91 -4.88
C PRO A 129 12.78 7.95 -5.94
N ARG A 130 12.63 7.54 -7.20
CA ARG A 130 12.26 8.40 -8.33
C ARG A 130 11.06 7.83 -9.04
N ILE A 131 10.19 8.71 -9.49
CA ILE A 131 9.03 8.38 -10.30
C ILE A 131 9.44 8.64 -11.75
N ASP A 132 9.64 7.58 -12.53
CA ASP A 132 10.13 7.69 -13.91
C ASP A 132 9.27 6.94 -14.95
N HIS A 133 8.21 6.28 -14.54
CA HIS A 133 7.34 5.42 -15.38
C HIS A 133 7.98 4.14 -15.92
N GLU A 134 9.09 3.73 -15.34
CA GLU A 134 9.78 2.49 -15.71
C GLU A 134 9.78 1.53 -14.51
N PRO A 135 8.69 0.74 -14.33
CA PRO A 135 8.52 -0.10 -13.14
C PRO A 135 9.58 -1.18 -12.97
N ASP A 136 10.38 -1.44 -14.01
CA ASP A 136 11.41 -2.47 -14.01
C ASP A 136 12.82 -1.94 -13.80
N LYS A 137 12.98 -0.60 -13.78
CA LYS A 137 14.30 0.03 -13.68
C LYS A 137 14.51 0.70 -12.34
N ASP A 138 15.77 0.68 -11.92
CA ASP A 138 16.24 1.27 -10.67
C ASP A 138 15.51 0.76 -9.41
N GLY A 139 15.87 1.28 -8.26
CA GLY A 139 15.26 0.93 -6.98
C GLY A 139 15.88 -0.29 -6.31
N THR A 140 15.37 -0.58 -5.13
CA THR A 140 15.80 -1.70 -4.30
C THR A 140 14.71 -2.75 -4.27
N ILE A 141 15.07 -3.98 -4.61
CA ILE A 141 14.17 -5.13 -4.58
C ILE A 141 14.41 -5.91 -3.29
N LEU A 142 13.34 -6.20 -2.56
CA LEU A 142 13.37 -6.96 -1.32
C LEU A 142 12.33 -8.08 -1.36
N PRO A 143 12.68 -9.30 -0.96
CA PRO A 143 11.69 -10.35 -0.76
C PRO A 143 10.88 -10.05 0.52
N LEU A 144 9.57 -10.18 0.44
CA LEU A 144 8.65 -9.98 1.57
C LEU A 144 8.09 -11.29 2.10
N ALA A 145 7.79 -12.24 1.22
CA ALA A 145 7.23 -13.53 1.61
C ALA A 145 7.69 -14.63 0.67
N TYR A 146 7.95 -15.79 1.23
CA TYR A 146 8.26 -17.04 0.51
C TYR A 146 7.08 -18.00 0.62
N GLY A 147 7.05 -19.02 -0.25
CA GLY A 147 5.97 -19.99 -0.25
C GLY A 147 4.63 -19.41 -0.70
N VAL A 148 4.65 -18.39 -1.56
CA VAL A 148 3.43 -17.78 -2.11
C VAL A 148 2.80 -18.72 -3.11
N LYS A 149 1.51 -19.02 -2.94
CA LYS A 149 0.70 -19.78 -3.91
C LYS A 149 -0.16 -18.85 -4.74
N ARG A 150 -0.64 -17.76 -4.14
CA ARG A 150 -1.51 -16.79 -4.81
C ARG A 150 -1.40 -15.41 -4.17
N LEU A 151 -1.44 -14.38 -5.00
CA LEU A 151 -1.59 -13.00 -4.60
C LEU A 151 -2.66 -12.36 -5.47
N ASP A 152 -3.74 -11.89 -4.88
CA ASP A 152 -4.81 -11.18 -5.59
C ASP A 152 -4.99 -9.78 -5.03
N PHE A 153 -5.28 -8.84 -5.92
CA PHE A 153 -5.72 -7.50 -5.60
C PHE A 153 -7.12 -7.25 -6.15
N LYS A 154 -8.00 -6.70 -5.36
CA LYS A 154 -9.33 -6.24 -5.77
C LYS A 154 -9.46 -4.76 -5.46
N TYR A 155 -10.04 -4.02 -6.39
CA TYR A 155 -10.12 -2.57 -6.37
C TYR A 155 -11.56 -2.13 -6.21
N LEU A 156 -11.87 -1.29 -5.20
CA LEU A 156 -13.22 -0.77 -4.98
C LEU A 156 -13.37 0.56 -5.71
N ASP A 157 -14.26 0.65 -6.69
CA ASP A 157 -14.62 1.95 -7.26
C ASP A 157 -15.39 2.81 -6.23
N GLY A 158 -15.00 4.04 -6.08
CA GLY A 158 -15.67 5.00 -5.19
C GLY A 158 -16.95 5.60 -5.78
N THR A 159 -17.36 5.25 -7.00
CA THR A 159 -18.54 5.80 -7.69
C THR A 159 -19.75 4.88 -7.55
N ASP A 160 -19.62 3.63 -7.93
CA ASP A 160 -20.67 2.61 -7.90
C ASP A 160 -20.53 1.60 -6.75
N PHE A 161 -19.35 1.59 -6.10
CA PHE A 161 -19.01 0.67 -5.02
C PHE A 161 -18.92 -0.80 -5.47
N GLU A 162 -18.57 -1.02 -6.73
CA GLU A 162 -18.28 -2.35 -7.25
C GLU A 162 -16.79 -2.69 -7.08
N TRP A 163 -16.51 -4.00 -6.95
CA TRP A 163 -15.16 -4.51 -6.88
C TRP A 163 -14.70 -4.96 -8.25
N GLU A 164 -13.53 -4.49 -8.66
CA GLU A 164 -12.88 -4.79 -9.93
C GLU A 164 -11.58 -5.56 -9.70
N ASP A 165 -11.20 -6.40 -10.67
CA ASP A 165 -10.01 -7.22 -10.61
C ASP A 165 -8.77 -6.49 -11.14
N GLU A 166 -8.97 -5.51 -12.02
CA GLU A 166 -7.92 -4.66 -12.58
C GLU A 166 -8.17 -3.19 -12.31
N TRP A 167 -7.11 -2.39 -12.29
CA TRP A 167 -7.23 -0.95 -12.15
C TRP A 167 -6.11 -0.24 -12.89
N ASP A 168 -6.44 0.65 -13.83
CA ASP A 168 -5.45 1.42 -14.59
C ASP A 168 -5.83 2.90 -14.69
N THR A 169 -5.05 3.73 -14.01
CA THR A 169 -5.21 5.19 -14.02
C THR A 169 -4.71 5.86 -15.30
N THR A 170 -4.00 5.12 -16.15
CA THR A 170 -3.56 5.57 -17.47
C THR A 170 -4.55 5.23 -18.56
N GLY A 171 -5.45 4.29 -18.28
CA GLY A 171 -6.50 3.80 -19.18
C GLY A 171 -7.67 4.77 -19.35
N VAL A 172 -8.68 4.33 -20.08
CA VAL A 172 -9.88 5.11 -20.39
C VAL A 172 -10.95 5.00 -19.29
N GLU A 173 -10.98 3.88 -18.55
CA GLU A 173 -12.01 3.59 -17.55
C GLU A 173 -11.81 4.38 -16.26
N HIS A 174 -10.59 4.44 -15.75
CA HIS A 174 -10.26 5.14 -14.51
C HIS A 174 -9.20 6.24 -14.67
N PRO A 175 -9.34 7.18 -15.61
CA PRO A 175 -8.32 8.16 -15.92
C PRO A 175 -8.03 9.05 -14.70
N ASN A 176 -6.82 8.96 -14.17
CA ASN A 176 -6.37 9.70 -12.96
C ASN A 176 -7.27 9.53 -11.73
N LYS A 177 -7.88 8.38 -11.57
CA LYS A 177 -8.77 8.08 -10.45
C LYS A 177 -8.18 6.93 -9.63
N LEU A 178 -7.90 7.16 -8.35
CA LEU A 178 -7.54 6.09 -7.42
C LEU A 178 -8.76 5.27 -7.01
N PRO A 179 -8.61 3.97 -6.76
CA PRO A 179 -9.64 3.18 -6.13
C PRO A 179 -9.90 3.70 -4.71
N ARG A 180 -11.11 3.53 -4.21
CA ARG A 180 -11.47 3.91 -2.85
C ARG A 180 -10.80 3.02 -1.82
N ALA A 181 -10.72 1.74 -2.12
CA ALA A 181 -10.06 0.74 -1.29
C ALA A 181 -9.42 -0.34 -2.17
N VAL A 182 -8.42 -0.99 -1.63
CA VAL A 182 -7.78 -2.18 -2.22
C VAL A 182 -7.90 -3.31 -1.23
N ARG A 183 -8.41 -4.45 -1.68
CA ARG A 183 -8.38 -5.71 -0.92
C ARG A 183 -7.19 -6.51 -1.40
N ILE A 184 -6.39 -6.99 -0.47
CA ILE A 184 -5.23 -7.83 -0.71
C ILE A 184 -5.58 -9.22 -0.18
N ILE A 185 -5.38 -10.24 -1.00
CA ILE A 185 -5.53 -11.64 -0.64
C ILE A 185 -4.20 -12.32 -0.92
N LEU A 186 -3.57 -12.84 0.13
CA LEU A 186 -2.28 -13.52 0.07
C LEU A 186 -2.46 -14.95 0.57
N VAL A 187 -2.10 -15.93 -0.26
CA VAL A 187 -2.09 -17.34 0.09
C VAL A 187 -0.65 -17.82 0.19
N LEU A 188 -0.28 -18.29 1.37
CA LEU A 188 1.04 -18.87 1.65
C LEU A 188 0.92 -20.34 1.96
N GLU A 189 1.90 -21.10 1.51
CA GLU A 189 2.09 -22.50 1.92
C GLU A 189 2.92 -22.58 3.20
N GLY A 190 2.54 -23.47 4.09
CA GLY A 190 3.27 -23.72 5.31
C GLY A 190 3.01 -25.12 5.86
N PRO A 191 3.73 -25.53 6.91
CA PRO A 191 3.57 -26.84 7.52
C PRO A 191 2.19 -26.97 8.15
N SER A 192 1.54 -28.13 7.95
CA SER A 192 0.28 -28.45 8.62
C SER A 192 0.49 -28.62 10.14
N ALA A 193 -0.49 -28.21 10.93
CA ALA A 193 -0.49 -28.41 12.38
C ALA A 193 -0.64 -29.88 12.77
N SER A 194 -1.28 -30.69 11.92
CA SER A 194 -1.57 -32.10 12.17
C SER A 194 -0.42 -33.03 11.77
N ASP A 195 0.28 -32.73 10.70
CA ASP A 195 1.44 -33.47 10.21
C ASP A 195 2.51 -32.50 9.68
N PRO A 196 3.69 -32.46 10.33
CA PRO A 196 4.78 -31.57 9.90
C PRO A 196 5.39 -31.91 8.52
N GLU A 197 5.11 -33.08 7.96
CA GLU A 197 5.56 -33.50 6.64
C GLU A 197 4.56 -33.09 5.54
N GLU A 198 3.33 -32.71 5.93
CA GLU A 198 2.32 -32.17 5.04
C GLU A 198 2.34 -30.65 5.00
N THR A 199 2.05 -30.08 3.83
CA THR A 199 1.89 -28.64 3.65
C THR A 199 0.42 -28.25 3.57
N GLU A 200 0.09 -27.09 4.10
CA GLU A 200 -1.26 -26.53 4.11
C GLU A 200 -1.23 -25.09 3.60
N GLU A 201 -2.28 -24.67 2.90
CA GLU A 201 -2.42 -23.31 2.42
C GLU A 201 -3.12 -22.42 3.45
N PHE A 202 -2.49 -21.30 3.78
CA PHE A 202 -3.01 -20.29 4.68
C PHE A 202 -3.41 -19.06 3.90
N THR A 203 -4.70 -18.71 3.97
CA THR A 203 -5.22 -17.51 3.32
C THR A 203 -5.29 -16.33 4.28
N TYR A 204 -4.68 -15.23 3.89
CA TYR A 204 -4.71 -13.96 4.61
C TYR A 204 -5.35 -12.91 3.73
N ALA A 205 -6.21 -12.08 4.32
CA ALA A 205 -6.85 -10.99 3.60
C ALA A 205 -6.92 -9.72 4.44
N THR A 206 -6.72 -8.58 3.78
CA THR A 206 -6.90 -7.27 4.38
C THR A 206 -7.52 -6.31 3.36
N THR A 207 -8.16 -5.25 3.85
CA THR A 207 -8.71 -4.19 2.99
C THR A 207 -8.18 -2.85 3.46
N VAL A 208 -7.58 -2.11 2.53
CA VAL A 208 -6.92 -0.84 2.77
C VAL A 208 -7.71 0.27 2.11
N MET A 209 -8.05 1.31 2.86
CA MET A 209 -8.65 2.52 2.32
C MET A 209 -7.55 3.48 1.88
N LEU A 210 -7.65 4.03 0.66
CA LEU A 210 -6.68 4.99 0.15
C LEU A 210 -7.07 6.40 0.60
N GLU A 211 -6.18 7.07 1.33
CA GLU A 211 -6.45 8.41 1.92
C GLU A 211 -6.68 9.47 0.84
N PHE A 212 -6.01 9.36 -0.30
CA PHE A 212 -6.06 10.34 -1.38
C PHE A 212 -7.09 10.02 -2.47
N SER A 213 -7.89 8.96 -2.33
CA SER A 213 -8.90 8.55 -3.33
C SER A 213 -9.98 9.63 -3.60
N GLY A 214 -10.20 10.56 -2.66
CA GLY A 214 -11.20 11.63 -2.78
C GLY A 214 -10.67 13.01 -3.14
N VAL A 215 -9.35 13.21 -3.24
CA VAL A 215 -8.74 14.56 -3.35
C VAL A 215 -8.95 15.20 -4.73
N VAL A 216 -9.06 14.43 -5.79
CA VAL A 216 -9.24 14.95 -7.17
C VAL A 216 -10.58 15.67 -7.35
N LYS A 217 -11.61 15.36 -6.59
CA LYS A 217 -12.92 16.02 -6.69
C LYS A 217 -12.97 17.44 -6.11
N ARG A 218 -12.07 17.81 -5.19
CA ARG A 218 -12.06 19.15 -4.56
C ARG A 218 -11.47 20.25 -5.45
N SER A 219 -10.50 19.95 -6.30
CA SER A 219 -9.92 20.94 -7.20
C SER A 219 -10.83 21.29 -8.40
N ALA A 220 -11.63 20.34 -8.88
CA ALA A 220 -12.59 20.57 -9.96
C ALA A 220 -13.78 21.46 -9.53
N LEU A 221 -14.19 21.39 -8.26
CA LEU A 221 -15.25 22.22 -7.72
C LEU A 221 -14.80 23.65 -7.39
N ALA A 222 -13.51 23.87 -7.10
CA ALA A 222 -12.97 25.21 -6.84
C ALA A 222 -12.75 26.05 -8.10
N SER A 223 -12.61 25.45 -9.28
CA SER A 223 -12.46 26.14 -10.56
C SER A 223 -13.77 26.44 -11.29
N GLY A 224 -14.90 25.93 -10.81
CA GLY A 224 -16.22 26.10 -11.44
C GLY A 224 -17.07 27.26 -10.93
N GLN A 225 -16.62 28.04 -9.93
CA GLN A 225 -17.45 29.06 -9.31
C GLN A 225 -17.00 30.52 -9.49
N SER A 226 -16.19 30.84 -10.50
CA SER A 226 -15.80 32.24 -10.79
C SER A 226 -16.26 32.79 -12.12
N SER A 227 -17.28 32.22 -12.78
CA SER A 227 -17.86 32.79 -13.99
C SER A 227 -19.39 32.83 -13.91
N GLY A 228 -19.94 33.91 -13.27
CA GLY A 228 -21.37 34.10 -13.33
C GLY A 228 -21.91 35.18 -12.42
N ALA A 229 -21.46 36.42 -12.57
CA ALA A 229 -22.27 37.58 -12.17
C ALA A 229 -21.75 38.88 -12.81
N ALA A 230 -22.03 39.06 -14.09
CA ALA A 230 -22.07 40.40 -14.71
C ALA A 230 -23.20 40.37 -15.71
N GLY A 231 -24.34 40.89 -15.29
CA GLY A 231 -25.52 40.99 -16.17
C GLY A 231 -26.62 41.78 -15.55
N GLY A 232 -26.61 43.08 -15.80
CA GLY A 232 -27.78 43.85 -16.12
C GLY A 232 -28.71 44.32 -15.03
N SER A 233 -28.77 45.63 -14.86
CA SER A 233 -30.05 46.35 -15.07
C SER A 233 -29.84 47.83 -14.96
N ALA A 234 -30.07 48.49 -16.08
CA ALA A 234 -30.38 49.92 -16.13
C ALA A 234 -31.77 50.16 -15.57
N LEU A 235 -31.99 51.28 -14.97
CA LEU A 235 -33.07 52.24 -15.25
C LEU A 235 -33.19 53.26 -14.10
N SER A 236 -32.98 54.48 -14.49
CA SER A 236 -33.84 55.61 -14.50
C SER A 236 -33.77 56.62 -13.34
N GLN A 237 -33.51 57.83 -13.84
CA GLN A 237 -34.10 59.11 -13.51
C GLN A 237 -33.81 59.82 -12.19
N GLY A 238 -33.21 60.97 -12.33
CA GLY A 238 -33.84 62.13 -11.80
C GLY A 238 -32.92 63.22 -11.22
N ARG A 239 -32.52 64.16 -12.03
CA ARG A 239 -32.69 65.59 -11.86
C ARG A 239 -31.90 66.40 -10.80
N ALA A 240 -31.18 67.39 -11.39
CA ALA A 240 -30.94 68.76 -10.85
C ALA A 240 -30.02 68.88 -9.65
N GLY A 241 -28.98 69.62 -9.65
CA GLY A 241 -28.76 70.94 -10.14
C GLY A 241 -27.65 71.55 -9.30
N ILE A 242 -26.93 72.50 -9.91
CA ILE A 242 -26.17 73.56 -9.25
C ILE A 242 -24.70 73.31 -8.98
N SER A 243 -23.87 73.80 -9.86
CA SER A 243 -22.56 74.38 -9.60
C SER A 243 -22.71 75.72 -8.82
N PRO A 244 -21.72 76.38 -8.29
CA PRO A 244 -20.40 76.59 -8.90
C PRO A 244 -19.20 76.81 -7.91
N SER A 245 -18.07 76.98 -8.52
CA SER A 245 -16.87 77.82 -8.10
C SER A 245 -16.15 77.48 -6.84
N GLY A 246 -14.89 77.47 -6.76
CA GLY A 246 -13.86 78.24 -7.35
C GLY A 246 -12.49 77.90 -6.76
N LEU A 247 -11.52 78.22 -7.53
CA LEU A 247 -10.22 78.84 -7.17
C LEU A 247 -9.32 78.10 -6.17
N GLY A 248 -8.19 77.69 -6.55
CA GLY A 248 -6.91 78.40 -6.47
C GLY A 248 -5.82 77.36 -6.17
N ALA A 249 -4.95 77.27 -7.05
CA ALA A 249 -3.61 77.82 -7.12
C ALA A 249 -2.54 77.08 -6.35
N GLN A 250 -1.58 76.66 -7.16
CA GLN A 250 -0.12 76.78 -6.96
C GLN A 250 0.49 76.14 -5.73
N GLY A 251 1.51 75.37 -5.88
CA GLY A 251 2.84 75.62 -6.33
C GLY A 251 3.76 74.52 -5.82
N LEU A 252 4.62 74.17 -6.69
CA LEU A 252 6.08 74.27 -6.65
C LEU A 252 6.86 73.31 -5.75
N VAL A 253 7.64 72.48 -6.43
CA VAL A 253 9.11 72.43 -6.49
C VAL A 253 9.86 71.63 -5.44
N GLY A 254 10.67 70.73 -5.95
CA GLY A 254 12.01 70.41 -5.52
C GLY A 254 12.13 69.16 -4.69
N GLY A 255 12.90 68.19 -4.99
CA GLY A 255 14.22 68.14 -5.54
C GLY A 255 15.04 67.17 -4.72
N THR A 256 15.65 66.28 -5.43
CA THR A 256 16.97 65.69 -5.12
C THR A 256 17.26 65.08 -3.75
N ARG A 257 17.48 63.85 -3.65
CA ARG A 257 18.76 63.09 -3.77
C ARG A 257 18.49 61.59 -3.67
#